data_4e3e0085d01dd6873b0b8213d32491b4
#
_entry.id   4e3e0085d01dd6873b0b8213d32491b4
#
_cell.length_a   1.000
_cell.length_b   1.000
_cell.length_c   1.000
_cell.angle_alpha   90.00
_cell.angle_beta   90.00
_cell.angle_gamma   90.00
#
_symmetry.space_group_name_H-M   'P 1'
#
loop_
_entity.id
_entity.type
_entity.pdbx_description
1 polymer ?
#
loop_
_entity_poly.entity_id
_entity_poly.type
_entity_poly.pdbx_seq_one_letter_code
_entity_poly.pdbx_strand_id
1 'polypeptide(L)'
;IPYKKGVLVVTAYNGLYYCDGRTMEPFITGAEEFMRENEVFCVAKKDDKIALGTIHKGLILVDCSTMQLKYFNENNGLRNNTVLSVSFDTTGNLWAGLDSGIDYVCLRSPFTNLYSYPYSYGTGYTAAVEGGYLYLGTNRGLYYTSYPVQMNGDLPDIRPMPQSSGQVWNLCRIGDELFCLHDRGIFLINGTSVKRVTDITGGWCCQLVAGRTDLMYGGVYN
;
A
#
# COMPACT_ATOMS: atom_id res chain seq x y z
N ILE A 1 -0.59 26.95 -13.83
CA ILE A 1 0.69 26.93 -13.09
C ILE A 1 1.86 27.14 -14.03
N PRO A 2 2.93 27.87 -13.63
CA PRO A 2 4.10 28.07 -14.48
C PRO A 2 4.78 26.75 -14.86
N TYR A 3 5.10 26.58 -16.14
CA TYR A 3 5.79 25.39 -16.66
C TYR A 3 6.65 25.76 -17.86
N LYS A 4 7.95 25.45 -17.80
CA LYS A 4 8.93 25.82 -18.82
C LYS A 4 8.82 27.31 -19.18
N LYS A 5 8.60 27.65 -20.46
CA LYS A 5 8.43 29.03 -20.94
C LYS A 5 6.98 29.49 -21.03
N GLY A 6 6.03 28.66 -20.55
CA GLY A 6 4.60 28.91 -20.60
C GLY A 6 3.89 28.54 -19.33
N VAL A 7 2.66 28.09 -19.46
CA VAL A 7 1.82 27.67 -18.35
C VAL A 7 1.17 26.30 -18.63
N LEU A 8 0.99 25.50 -17.59
CA LEU A 8 0.05 24.40 -17.62
C LEU A 8 -1.32 24.90 -17.16
N VAL A 9 -2.31 24.66 -17.98
CA VAL A 9 -3.72 24.87 -17.69
C VAL A 9 -4.27 23.53 -17.22
N VAL A 10 -4.82 23.49 -16.02
CA VAL A 10 -5.43 22.31 -15.43
C VAL A 10 -6.94 22.51 -15.48
N THR A 11 -7.64 21.54 -16.04
CA THR A 11 -9.10 21.57 -16.14
C THR A 11 -9.73 20.60 -15.16
N ALA A 12 -10.97 20.82 -14.80
CA ALA A 12 -11.67 19.94 -13.85
C ALA A 12 -11.85 18.51 -14.41
N TYR A 13 -12.09 18.36 -15.72
CA TYR A 13 -12.47 17.07 -16.33
C TYR A 13 -11.70 16.70 -17.60
N ASN A 14 -11.06 17.70 -18.27
CA ASN A 14 -10.53 17.50 -19.63
C ASN A 14 -9.01 17.32 -19.68
N GLY A 15 -8.35 17.11 -18.53
CA GLY A 15 -6.91 16.92 -18.48
C GLY A 15 -6.11 18.20 -18.36
N LEU A 16 -4.83 18.12 -18.70
CA LEU A 16 -3.88 19.23 -18.67
C LEU A 16 -3.56 19.69 -20.09
N TYR A 17 -3.28 20.99 -20.21
CA TYR A 17 -2.85 21.59 -21.46
C TYR A 17 -1.63 22.46 -21.20
N TYR A 18 -0.68 22.44 -22.11
CA TYR A 18 0.43 23.35 -22.13
C TYR A 18 0.10 24.54 -23.06
N CYS A 19 0.28 25.75 -22.57
CA CYS A 19 0.09 26.99 -23.32
C CYS A 19 1.40 27.79 -23.31
N ASP A 20 1.93 28.09 -24.48
CA ASP A 20 3.13 28.91 -24.67
C ASP A 20 2.82 30.39 -24.89
N GLY A 21 1.53 30.78 -24.81
CA GLY A 21 1.03 32.11 -25.07
C GLY A 21 0.53 32.33 -26.51
N ARG A 22 0.71 31.34 -27.40
CA ARG A 22 0.22 31.34 -28.78
C ARG A 22 -0.63 30.13 -29.10
N THR A 23 -0.16 28.95 -28.68
CA THR A 23 -0.84 27.67 -28.89
C THR A 23 -1.18 27.02 -27.54
N MET A 24 -2.19 26.19 -27.53
CA MET A 24 -2.55 25.37 -26.41
C MET A 24 -2.66 23.92 -26.87
N GLU A 25 -1.82 23.05 -26.31
CA GLU A 25 -1.70 21.65 -26.70
C GLU A 25 -1.95 20.74 -25.50
N PRO A 26 -2.58 19.56 -25.70
CA PRO A 26 -2.74 18.59 -24.64
C PRO A 26 -1.38 18.19 -24.02
N PHE A 27 -1.32 18.18 -22.70
CA PHE A 27 -0.18 17.69 -21.92
C PHE A 27 -0.53 16.33 -21.36
N ILE A 28 -0.09 15.29 -22.06
CA ILE A 28 -0.46 13.89 -21.76
C ILE A 28 0.38 13.38 -20.59
N THR A 29 -0.28 12.91 -19.55
CA THR A 29 0.33 12.43 -18.30
C THR A 29 0.04 10.96 -18.01
N GLY A 30 -0.98 10.37 -18.67
CA GLY A 30 -1.56 9.08 -18.32
C GLY A 30 -2.65 9.15 -17.22
N ALA A 31 -2.89 10.34 -16.67
CA ALA A 31 -3.91 10.57 -15.63
C ALA A 31 -5.25 11.07 -16.20
N GLU A 32 -5.41 11.12 -17.51
CA GLU A 32 -6.55 11.78 -18.17
C GLU A 32 -7.88 11.12 -17.83
N GLU A 33 -7.91 9.78 -17.77
CA GLU A 33 -9.12 9.03 -17.38
C GLU A 33 -9.49 9.31 -15.92
N PHE A 34 -8.49 9.24 -15.01
CA PHE A 34 -8.68 9.56 -13.61
C PHE A 34 -9.23 10.99 -13.43
N MET A 35 -8.70 11.99 -14.14
CA MET A 35 -9.17 13.37 -14.04
C MET A 35 -10.59 13.54 -14.58
N ARG A 36 -10.93 12.83 -15.66
CA ARG A 36 -12.27 12.89 -16.25
C ARG A 36 -13.36 12.40 -15.29
N GLU A 37 -13.05 11.41 -14.51
CA GLU A 37 -14.01 10.75 -13.60
C GLU A 37 -14.10 11.40 -12.22
N ASN A 38 -13.09 12.19 -11.81
CA ASN A 38 -12.94 12.52 -10.38
C ASN A 38 -12.88 14.01 -10.06
N GLU A 39 -13.16 14.90 -11.02
CA GLU A 39 -13.18 16.36 -10.85
C GLU A 39 -11.94 16.92 -10.16
N VAL A 40 -10.97 17.38 -10.93
CA VAL A 40 -9.79 18.05 -10.40
C VAL A 40 -10.17 19.42 -9.84
N PHE A 41 -9.94 19.63 -8.57
CA PHE A 41 -10.30 20.85 -7.85
C PHE A 41 -9.09 21.75 -7.54
N CYS A 42 -7.94 21.16 -7.24
CA CYS A 42 -6.74 21.91 -6.89
C CYS A 42 -5.48 21.30 -7.48
N VAL A 43 -4.42 22.12 -7.60
CA VAL A 43 -3.17 21.70 -8.18
C VAL A 43 -2.00 22.41 -7.51
N ALA A 44 -0.90 21.66 -7.32
CA ALA A 44 0.40 22.20 -6.95
C ALA A 44 1.49 21.60 -7.83
N LYS A 45 2.55 22.39 -8.06
CA LYS A 45 3.73 21.93 -8.81
C LYS A 45 5.00 22.26 -8.03
N LYS A 46 5.92 21.31 -7.99
CA LYS A 46 7.29 21.52 -7.54
C LYS A 46 8.23 20.69 -8.40
N ASP A 47 9.26 21.32 -8.97
CA ASP A 47 10.19 20.70 -9.90
C ASP A 47 9.42 19.95 -11.03
N ASP A 48 9.71 18.69 -11.24
CA ASP A 48 9.02 17.85 -12.23
C ASP A 48 7.77 17.12 -11.67
N LYS A 49 7.29 17.49 -10.49
CA LYS A 49 6.12 16.87 -9.86
C LYS A 49 4.91 17.77 -9.90
N ILE A 50 3.78 17.21 -10.29
CA ILE A 50 2.46 17.86 -10.27
C ILE A 50 1.55 17.03 -9.37
N ALA A 51 0.98 17.68 -8.36
CA ALA A 51 -0.04 17.08 -7.50
C ALA A 51 -1.41 17.66 -7.89
N LEU A 52 -2.37 16.78 -8.17
CA LEU A 52 -3.74 17.12 -8.52
C LEU A 52 -4.67 16.56 -7.45
N GLY A 53 -5.35 17.45 -6.74
CA GLY A 53 -6.38 17.06 -5.77
C GLY A 53 -7.75 17.02 -6.44
N THR A 54 -8.54 16.00 -6.11
CA THR A 54 -9.87 15.78 -6.66
C THR A 54 -10.96 15.84 -5.60
N ILE A 55 -12.20 15.98 -6.03
CA ILE A 55 -13.37 15.95 -5.13
C ILE A 55 -13.74 14.53 -4.71
N HIS A 56 -13.50 13.53 -5.56
CA HIS A 56 -14.10 12.20 -5.35
C HIS A 56 -13.10 11.08 -5.01
N LYS A 57 -11.82 11.21 -5.39
CA LYS A 57 -10.89 10.06 -5.35
C LYS A 57 -9.51 10.39 -4.75
N GLY A 58 -9.42 11.41 -3.91
CA GLY A 58 -8.16 11.81 -3.30
C GLY A 58 -7.28 12.64 -4.22
N LEU A 59 -5.98 12.39 -4.20
CA LEU A 59 -5.02 13.10 -5.03
C LEU A 59 -4.18 12.14 -5.88
N ILE A 60 -3.72 12.66 -7.02
CA ILE A 60 -2.74 11.98 -7.86
C ILE A 60 -1.47 12.83 -7.94
N LEU A 61 -0.33 12.19 -7.79
CA LEU A 61 0.97 12.77 -8.04
C LEU A 61 1.49 12.27 -9.39
N VAL A 62 1.79 13.20 -10.28
CA VAL A 62 2.41 12.95 -11.58
C VAL A 62 3.88 13.33 -11.50
N ASP A 63 4.78 12.41 -11.79
CA ASP A 63 6.20 12.70 -12.00
C ASP A 63 6.42 12.90 -13.51
N CYS A 64 6.61 14.15 -13.94
CA CYS A 64 6.75 14.52 -15.36
C CYS A 64 8.09 14.08 -15.98
N SER A 65 9.08 13.68 -15.17
CA SER A 65 10.36 13.18 -15.66
C SER A 65 10.31 11.69 -16.02
N THR A 66 9.53 10.91 -15.29
CA THR A 66 9.38 9.46 -15.45
C THR A 66 8.01 9.05 -15.97
N MET A 67 7.05 9.98 -15.99
CA MET A 67 5.63 9.77 -16.30
C MET A 67 4.97 8.73 -15.36
N GLN A 68 5.53 8.56 -14.17
CA GLN A 68 4.95 7.71 -13.13
C GLN A 68 3.83 8.42 -12.40
N LEU A 69 2.77 7.66 -12.12
CA LEU A 69 1.60 8.10 -11.37
C LEU A 69 1.59 7.45 -9.99
N LYS A 70 1.29 8.23 -8.96
CA LYS A 70 1.08 7.72 -7.60
C LYS A 70 -0.23 8.29 -7.05
N TYR A 71 -1.09 7.39 -6.60
CA TYR A 71 -2.42 7.72 -6.08
C TYR A 71 -2.41 7.74 -4.56
N PHE A 72 -3.16 8.68 -3.98
CA PHE A 72 -3.37 8.79 -2.53
C PHE A 72 -4.84 9.04 -2.28
N ASN A 73 -5.47 8.18 -1.49
CA ASN A 73 -6.88 8.20 -1.14
C ASN A 73 -7.12 7.54 0.23
N GLU A 74 -8.36 7.43 0.65
CA GLU A 74 -8.72 6.78 1.92
C GLU A 74 -8.25 5.33 2.01
N ASN A 75 -8.15 4.61 0.89
CA ASN A 75 -7.71 3.22 0.87
C ASN A 75 -6.22 3.06 1.20
N ASN A 76 -5.41 4.10 0.98
CA ASN A 76 -3.96 4.02 1.17
C ASN A 76 -3.38 5.12 2.06
N GLY A 77 -4.22 5.78 2.86
CA GLY A 77 -3.75 6.57 3.98
C GLY A 77 -4.25 8.00 4.11
N LEU A 78 -4.98 8.56 3.15
CA LEU A 78 -5.69 9.83 3.36
C LEU A 78 -6.90 9.63 4.27
N ARG A 79 -7.21 10.67 5.04
CA ARG A 79 -8.42 10.68 5.90
C ARG A 79 -9.70 10.89 5.13
N ASN A 80 -9.62 11.54 3.96
CA ASN A 80 -10.78 11.87 3.14
C ASN A 80 -10.39 11.97 1.68
N ASN A 81 -11.28 11.54 0.78
CA ASN A 81 -11.06 11.59 -0.66
C ASN A 81 -11.31 12.96 -1.29
N THR A 82 -11.98 13.88 -0.58
CA THR A 82 -12.20 15.24 -1.06
C THR A 82 -11.02 16.13 -0.71
N VAL A 83 -10.22 16.48 -1.71
CA VAL A 83 -9.01 17.29 -1.57
C VAL A 83 -9.27 18.69 -2.08
N LEU A 84 -9.35 19.64 -1.15
CA LEU A 84 -9.69 21.04 -1.44
C LEU A 84 -8.46 21.93 -1.71
N SER A 85 -7.31 21.53 -1.20
CA SER A 85 -6.05 22.23 -1.46
C SER A 85 -4.85 21.29 -1.38
N VAL A 86 -3.82 21.57 -2.17
CA VAL A 86 -2.53 20.87 -2.12
C VAL A 86 -1.39 21.87 -2.16
N SER A 87 -0.31 21.57 -1.44
CA SER A 87 0.91 22.36 -1.47
C SER A 87 2.13 21.48 -1.22
N PHE A 88 3.22 21.75 -1.94
CA PHE A 88 4.51 21.14 -1.62
C PHE A 88 5.24 21.95 -0.54
N ASP A 89 5.83 21.27 0.42
CA ASP A 89 6.74 21.89 1.36
C ASP A 89 8.15 22.10 0.76
N THR A 90 9.05 22.70 1.55
CA THR A 90 10.43 22.94 1.13
C THR A 90 11.20 21.66 0.86
N THR A 91 10.85 20.56 1.52
CA THR A 91 11.50 19.23 1.41
C THR A 91 10.94 18.39 0.27
N GLY A 92 9.86 18.85 -0.39
CA GLY A 92 9.23 18.17 -1.51
C GLY A 92 8.17 17.15 -1.12
N ASN A 93 7.68 17.19 0.12
CA ASN A 93 6.51 16.44 0.55
C ASN A 93 5.22 17.26 0.33
N LEU A 94 4.06 16.64 0.46
CA LEU A 94 2.77 17.27 0.21
C LEU A 94 1.99 17.52 1.50
N TRP A 95 1.38 18.70 1.55
CA TRP A 95 0.27 19.02 2.43
C TRP A 95 -1.02 19.00 1.63
N ALA A 96 -2.01 18.28 2.11
CA ALA A 96 -3.34 18.19 1.53
C ALA A 96 -4.37 18.70 2.53
N GLY A 97 -5.06 19.77 2.18
CA GLY A 97 -6.24 20.24 2.90
C GLY A 97 -7.45 19.49 2.37
N LEU A 98 -8.11 18.74 3.24
CA LEU A 98 -9.22 17.88 2.94
C LEU A 98 -10.54 18.50 3.42
N ASP A 99 -11.67 17.99 2.96
CA ASP A 99 -12.98 18.36 3.53
C ASP A 99 -13.05 18.04 5.04
N SER A 100 -12.32 17.04 5.49
CA SER A 100 -12.23 16.64 6.89
C SER A 100 -10.78 16.58 7.40
N GLY A 101 -10.15 17.76 7.53
CA GLY A 101 -8.84 17.91 8.15
C GLY A 101 -7.69 18.16 7.18
N ILE A 102 -6.48 17.95 7.66
CA ILE A 102 -5.24 18.19 6.90
C ILE A 102 -4.36 16.94 7.02
N ASP A 103 -3.85 16.49 5.88
CA ASP A 103 -2.90 15.38 5.82
C ASP A 103 -1.54 15.83 5.31
N TYR A 104 -0.51 15.23 5.88
CA TYR A 104 0.87 15.36 5.42
C TYR A 104 1.31 14.06 4.76
N VAL A 105 1.65 14.14 3.48
CA VAL A 105 2.07 12.99 2.67
C VAL A 105 3.58 13.03 2.47
N CYS A 106 4.28 12.15 3.17
CA CYS A 106 5.74 12.00 3.04
C CYS A 106 6.07 11.20 1.78
N LEU A 107 6.44 11.89 0.69
CA LEU A 107 6.72 11.26 -0.61
C LEU A 107 8.01 10.44 -0.63
N ARG A 108 8.93 10.69 0.32
CA ARG A 108 10.21 9.98 0.45
C ARG A 108 10.19 8.90 1.51
N SER A 109 9.04 8.63 2.12
CA SER A 109 8.92 7.57 3.12
C SER A 109 9.28 6.22 2.49
N PRO A 110 10.18 5.43 3.10
CA PRO A 110 10.42 4.06 2.69
C PRO A 110 9.29 3.12 3.15
N PHE A 111 8.36 3.61 3.97
CA PHE A 111 7.23 2.83 4.46
C PHE A 111 6.06 2.91 3.51
N THR A 112 5.43 1.76 3.26
CA THR A 112 4.19 1.64 2.51
C THR A 112 3.10 1.14 3.45
N ASN A 113 1.96 1.81 3.46
CA ASN A 113 0.78 1.34 4.19
C ASN A 113 0.04 0.31 3.33
N LEU A 114 -0.11 -0.90 3.86
CA LEU A 114 -0.85 -1.99 3.21
C LEU A 114 -2.29 -2.10 3.74
N TYR A 115 -2.71 -1.19 4.61
CA TYR A 115 -4.09 -1.14 5.09
C TYR A 115 -4.96 -0.55 4.01
N SER A 116 -6.04 -1.24 3.64
CA SER A 116 -7.04 -0.73 2.70
C SER A 116 -8.44 -0.86 3.30
N TYR A 117 -9.07 0.27 3.53
CA TYR A 117 -10.50 0.30 3.81
C TYR A 117 -11.29 -0.04 2.52
N PRO A 118 -12.35 -0.86 2.55
CA PRO A 118 -13.02 -1.48 3.70
C PRO A 118 -12.44 -2.84 4.11
N TYR A 119 -11.35 -3.31 3.51
CA TYR A 119 -10.77 -4.62 3.77
C TYR A 119 -9.92 -4.58 5.02
N SER A 120 -10.51 -4.90 6.16
CA SER A 120 -9.78 -5.06 7.40
C SER A 120 -9.18 -6.46 7.48
N TYR A 121 -7.86 -6.57 7.33
CA TYR A 121 -7.12 -7.82 7.55
C TYR A 121 -6.97 -8.15 9.04
N GLY A 122 -7.42 -7.26 9.92
CA GLY A 122 -7.29 -7.37 11.36
C GLY A 122 -6.00 -6.73 11.88
N THR A 123 -5.69 -7.02 13.14
CA THR A 123 -4.45 -6.58 13.79
C THR A 123 -3.30 -7.46 13.33
N GLY A 124 -2.27 -6.85 12.75
CA GLY A 124 -1.05 -7.55 12.34
C GLY A 124 -0.16 -7.88 13.52
N TYR A 125 0.30 -9.11 13.62
CA TYR A 125 1.23 -9.57 14.64
C TYR A 125 2.60 -9.91 14.08
N THR A 126 2.65 -10.43 12.86
CA THR A 126 3.89 -10.93 12.27
C THR A 126 3.85 -10.83 10.75
N ALA A 127 5.02 -10.75 10.13
CA ALA A 127 5.18 -10.82 8.69
C ALA A 127 6.45 -11.57 8.32
N ALA A 128 6.45 -12.21 7.16
CA ALA A 128 7.62 -12.88 6.60
C ALA A 128 7.63 -12.78 5.07
N VAL A 129 8.81 -12.69 4.49
CA VAL A 129 9.01 -12.79 3.04
C VAL A 129 9.67 -14.12 2.74
N GLU A 130 9.04 -14.93 1.88
CA GLU A 130 9.52 -16.23 1.48
C GLU A 130 9.03 -16.61 0.09
N GLY A 131 9.90 -17.20 -0.74
CA GLY A 131 9.53 -17.75 -2.04
C GLY A 131 8.81 -16.80 -3.00
N GLY A 132 9.12 -15.48 -2.94
CA GLY A 132 8.46 -14.46 -3.76
C GLY A 132 7.10 -14.00 -3.23
N TYR A 133 6.77 -14.33 -1.98
CA TYR A 133 5.55 -13.88 -1.29
C TYR A 133 5.87 -13.10 -0.02
N LEU A 134 5.03 -12.13 0.30
CA LEU A 134 4.90 -11.52 1.61
C LEU A 134 3.71 -12.15 2.32
N TYR A 135 3.96 -12.75 3.48
CA TYR A 135 2.94 -13.32 4.36
C TYR A 135 2.68 -12.36 5.52
N LEU A 136 1.41 -12.21 5.88
CA LEU A 136 0.94 -11.33 6.94
C LEU A 136 0.09 -12.13 7.92
N GLY A 137 0.58 -12.30 9.14
CA GLY A 137 -0.13 -12.99 10.22
C GLY A 137 -0.93 -11.99 11.06
N THR A 138 -2.23 -12.22 11.20
CA THR A 138 -3.15 -11.32 11.89
C THR A 138 -4.04 -12.06 12.88
N ASN A 139 -4.86 -11.33 13.64
CA ASN A 139 -5.88 -11.93 14.50
C ASN A 139 -7.08 -12.52 13.74
N ARG A 140 -7.14 -12.37 12.41
CA ARG A 140 -8.21 -12.92 11.57
C ARG A 140 -7.76 -14.06 10.67
N GLY A 141 -6.46 -14.22 10.47
CA GLY A 141 -5.88 -15.26 9.62
C GLY A 141 -4.50 -14.92 9.11
N LEU A 142 -3.99 -15.83 8.30
CA LEU A 142 -2.82 -15.62 7.48
C LEU A 142 -3.27 -15.07 6.12
N TYR A 143 -2.60 -14.03 5.67
CA TYR A 143 -2.78 -13.43 4.34
C TYR A 143 -1.48 -13.49 3.58
N TYR A 144 -1.55 -13.40 2.26
CA TYR A 144 -0.38 -13.36 1.41
C TYR A 144 -0.57 -12.44 0.21
N THR A 145 0.53 -11.95 -0.31
CA THR A 145 0.61 -11.21 -1.58
C THR A 145 1.95 -11.49 -2.24
N SER A 146 2.10 -11.20 -3.52
CA SER A 146 3.40 -11.25 -4.19
C SER A 146 4.40 -10.27 -3.57
N TYR A 147 5.68 -10.60 -3.58
CA TYR A 147 6.73 -9.68 -3.17
C TYR A 147 7.75 -9.48 -4.30
N PRO A 148 8.01 -8.25 -4.75
CA PRO A 148 7.43 -6.99 -4.28
C PRO A 148 5.91 -6.90 -4.44
N VAL A 149 5.26 -6.16 -3.51
CA VAL A 149 3.80 -6.04 -3.49
C VAL A 149 3.29 -5.42 -4.78
N GLN A 150 2.37 -6.11 -5.44
CA GLN A 150 1.69 -5.62 -6.63
C GLN A 150 0.44 -4.86 -6.22
N MET A 151 0.22 -3.71 -6.87
CA MET A 151 -0.98 -2.91 -6.69
C MET A 151 -1.98 -3.24 -7.79
N ASN A 152 -3.23 -3.46 -7.43
CA ASN A 152 -4.35 -3.55 -8.35
C ASN A 152 -5.12 -2.23 -8.29
N GLY A 153 -4.76 -1.30 -9.18
CA GLY A 153 -5.16 0.09 -9.06
C GLY A 153 -4.49 0.75 -7.84
N ASP A 154 -5.30 1.23 -6.91
CA ASP A 154 -4.89 1.86 -5.65
C ASP A 154 -4.85 0.88 -4.46
N LEU A 155 -5.20 -0.38 -4.67
CA LEU A 155 -5.27 -1.40 -3.64
C LEU A 155 -4.17 -2.46 -3.81
N PRO A 156 -3.55 -2.94 -2.70
CA PRO A 156 -2.67 -4.09 -2.76
C PRO A 156 -3.48 -5.38 -2.99
N ASP A 157 -2.97 -6.29 -3.84
CA ASP A 157 -3.58 -7.61 -4.06
C ASP A 157 -3.22 -8.56 -2.91
N ILE A 158 -3.82 -8.34 -1.74
CA ILE A 158 -3.64 -9.18 -0.55
C ILE A 158 -4.80 -10.18 -0.45
N ARG A 159 -4.47 -11.46 -0.38
CA ARG A 159 -5.42 -12.57 -0.38
C ARG A 159 -5.39 -13.35 0.93
N PRO A 160 -6.54 -13.83 1.42
CA PRO A 160 -6.54 -14.74 2.56
C PRO A 160 -5.93 -16.08 2.18
N MET A 161 -5.10 -16.63 3.06
CA MET A 161 -4.56 -17.98 2.93
C MET A 161 -5.67 -18.99 3.24
N PRO A 162 -5.98 -19.93 2.33
CA PRO A 162 -7.00 -20.93 2.59
C PRO A 162 -6.73 -21.71 3.89
N GLN A 163 -7.77 -22.04 4.64
CA GLN A 163 -7.74 -22.85 5.87
C GLN A 163 -6.97 -22.22 7.06
N SER A 164 -6.61 -20.94 6.97
CA SER A 164 -5.85 -20.22 8.01
C SER A 164 -6.65 -19.17 8.76
N SER A 165 -7.97 -19.22 8.75
CA SER A 165 -8.80 -18.31 9.53
C SER A 165 -8.61 -18.54 11.03
N GLY A 166 -8.47 -17.49 11.82
CA GLY A 166 -8.17 -17.51 13.25
C GLY A 166 -6.90 -16.72 13.54
N GLN A 167 -6.39 -16.82 14.75
CA GLN A 167 -5.31 -15.98 15.18
C GLN A 167 -3.93 -16.56 14.81
N VAL A 168 -3.16 -15.82 14.04
CA VAL A 168 -1.77 -16.12 13.71
C VAL A 168 -0.88 -15.32 14.63
N TRP A 169 -0.16 -16.00 15.51
CA TRP A 169 0.70 -15.34 16.49
C TRP A 169 2.07 -15.01 15.95
N ASN A 170 2.65 -15.93 15.17
CA ASN A 170 4.00 -15.75 14.65
C ASN A 170 4.22 -16.52 13.35
N LEU A 171 5.18 -16.04 12.56
CA LEU A 171 5.74 -16.71 11.42
C LEU A 171 7.21 -16.99 11.73
N CYS A 172 7.61 -18.25 11.73
CA CYS A 172 8.92 -18.70 12.15
C CYS A 172 9.60 -19.50 11.05
N ARG A 173 10.80 -19.08 10.65
CA ARG A 173 11.62 -19.85 9.73
C ARG A 173 12.45 -20.86 10.50
N ILE A 174 12.40 -22.12 10.08
CA ILE A 174 13.19 -23.21 10.65
C ILE A 174 13.82 -23.97 9.48
N GLY A 175 15.14 -23.86 9.35
CA GLY A 175 15.82 -24.31 8.13
C GLY A 175 15.30 -23.54 6.90
N ASP A 176 14.89 -24.28 5.89
CA ASP A 176 14.33 -23.75 4.65
C ASP A 176 12.79 -23.70 4.66
N GLU A 177 12.18 -23.99 5.79
CA GLU A 177 10.73 -24.06 5.93
C GLU A 177 10.17 -22.87 6.73
N LEU A 178 9.01 -22.35 6.32
CA LEU A 178 8.29 -21.27 7.02
C LEU A 178 7.06 -21.87 7.73
N PHE A 179 7.03 -21.73 9.04
CA PHE A 179 5.94 -22.19 9.90
C PHE A 179 5.04 -21.03 10.33
N CYS A 180 3.75 -21.28 10.31
CA CYS A 180 2.71 -20.40 10.85
C CYS A 180 2.26 -20.94 12.21
N LEU A 181 2.50 -20.16 13.26
CA LEU A 181 2.10 -20.46 14.62
C LEU A 181 0.73 -19.85 14.87
N HIS A 182 -0.27 -20.71 15.07
CA HIS A 182 -1.67 -20.37 15.02
C HIS A 182 -2.41 -20.82 16.28
N ASP A 183 -3.53 -20.20 16.61
CA ASP A 183 -4.39 -20.60 17.74
C ASP A 183 -4.89 -22.05 17.63
N ARG A 184 -5.01 -22.58 16.41
CA ARG A 184 -5.51 -23.94 16.14
C ARG A 184 -4.43 -24.97 15.78
N GLY A 185 -3.16 -24.64 15.92
CA GLY A 185 -2.05 -25.56 15.64
C GLY A 185 -0.88 -24.87 14.95
N ILE A 186 0.08 -25.67 14.49
CA ILE A 186 1.21 -25.20 13.69
C ILE A 186 1.01 -25.66 12.25
N PHE A 187 1.19 -24.73 11.33
CA PHE A 187 1.05 -25.02 9.91
C PHE A 187 2.38 -24.76 9.20
N LEU A 188 2.72 -25.63 8.26
CA LEU A 188 3.79 -25.40 7.30
C LEU A 188 3.22 -24.60 6.12
N ILE A 189 3.87 -23.50 5.74
CA ILE A 189 3.50 -22.69 4.59
C ILE A 189 4.22 -23.21 3.35
N ASN A 190 3.48 -23.43 2.27
CA ASN A 190 4.02 -23.81 0.98
C ASN A 190 3.35 -22.98 -0.12
N GLY A 191 4.01 -21.88 -0.53
CA GLY A 191 3.47 -20.94 -1.49
C GLY A 191 2.11 -20.39 -1.04
N THR A 192 1.04 -20.67 -1.79
CA THR A 192 -0.32 -20.18 -1.52
C THR A 192 -1.19 -21.18 -0.75
N SER A 193 -0.58 -22.14 -0.06
CA SER A 193 -1.26 -23.17 0.73
C SER A 193 -0.60 -23.39 2.08
N VAL A 194 -1.35 -23.96 3.02
CA VAL A 194 -0.83 -24.38 4.32
C VAL A 194 -1.13 -25.84 4.57
N LYS A 195 -0.21 -26.52 5.24
CA LYS A 195 -0.38 -27.90 5.73
C LYS A 195 -0.27 -27.91 7.24
N ARG A 196 -1.29 -28.40 7.92
CA ARG A 196 -1.24 -28.57 9.38
C ARG A 196 -0.22 -29.63 9.77
N VAL A 197 0.69 -29.27 10.66
CA VAL A 197 1.79 -30.13 11.12
C VAL A 197 1.48 -30.74 12.47
N THR A 198 0.79 -30.01 13.36
CA THR A 198 0.43 -30.46 14.70
C THR A 198 -0.90 -29.89 15.15
N ASP A 199 -1.57 -30.62 16.02
CA ASP A 199 -2.83 -30.22 16.69
C ASP A 199 -2.61 -29.47 18.00
N ILE A 200 -1.36 -29.23 18.39
CA ILE A 200 -1.04 -28.42 19.56
C ILE A 200 -1.53 -27.00 19.31
N THR A 201 -2.50 -26.56 20.10
CA THR A 201 -3.14 -25.23 19.97
C THR A 201 -2.35 -24.16 20.66
N GLY A 202 -2.55 -22.89 20.22
CA GLY A 202 -1.98 -21.72 20.88
C GLY A 202 -0.46 -21.58 20.76
N GLY A 203 0.12 -21.97 19.62
CA GLY A 203 1.56 -21.80 19.37
C GLY A 203 1.95 -20.32 19.25
N TRP A 204 2.86 -19.84 20.11
CA TRP A 204 3.35 -18.47 20.13
C TRP A 204 4.72 -18.30 19.51
N CYS A 205 5.63 -19.23 19.81
CA CYS A 205 6.99 -19.21 19.33
C CYS A 205 7.48 -20.63 19.09
N CYS A 206 8.44 -20.76 18.20
CA CYS A 206 9.19 -21.99 18.03
C CYS A 206 10.65 -21.67 17.69
N GLN A 207 11.54 -22.58 18.06
CA GLN A 207 12.97 -22.47 17.79
C GLN A 207 13.63 -23.85 17.73
N LEU A 208 14.63 -24.01 16.87
CA LEU A 208 15.44 -25.21 16.86
C LEU A 208 16.25 -25.33 18.16
N VAL A 209 16.39 -26.54 18.64
CA VAL A 209 17.34 -26.85 19.71
C VAL A 209 18.76 -26.62 19.21
N ALA A 210 19.56 -25.89 19.96
CA ALA A 210 20.94 -25.58 19.57
C ALA A 210 21.71 -26.86 19.21
N GLY A 211 22.33 -26.88 18.03
CA GLY A 211 23.09 -28.03 17.52
C GLY A 211 22.24 -29.19 16.96
N ARG A 212 20.93 -29.02 16.86
CA ARG A 212 19.99 -30.02 16.29
C ARG A 212 19.20 -29.38 15.12
N THR A 213 19.09 -30.11 14.01
CA THR A 213 18.31 -29.69 12.85
C THR A 213 16.96 -30.41 12.75
N ASP A 214 16.76 -31.44 13.60
CA ASP A 214 15.62 -32.35 13.60
C ASP A 214 14.70 -32.15 14.82
N LEU A 215 15.06 -31.24 15.75
CA LEU A 215 14.32 -31.03 16.98
C LEU A 215 14.07 -29.57 17.24
N MET A 216 12.81 -29.20 17.40
CA MET A 216 12.40 -27.85 17.82
C MET A 216 11.58 -27.90 19.11
N TYR A 217 11.63 -26.81 19.86
CA TYR A 217 10.72 -26.56 20.97
C TYR A 217 9.85 -25.34 20.67
N GLY A 218 8.68 -25.29 21.26
CA GLY A 218 7.73 -24.20 21.10
C GLY A 218 7.01 -23.87 22.40
N GLY A 219 6.64 -22.61 22.52
CA GLY A 219 5.76 -22.12 23.58
C GLY A 219 4.30 -22.15 23.11
N VAL A 220 3.43 -22.66 23.95
CA VAL A 220 1.99 -22.68 23.75
C VAL A 220 1.30 -22.06 24.97
N TYR A 221 0.05 -21.62 24.81
CA TYR A 221 -0.79 -21.26 25.93
C TYR A 221 -1.90 -22.32 26.11
N ASN A 222 -2.29 -22.59 27.34
CA ASN A 222 -3.44 -23.39 27.68
C ASN A 222 -4.50 -22.49 28.30
#